data_7cbd8dcf622a452ad15914d50209df12
#
_entry.id   7cbd8dcf622a452ad15914d50209df12
#
_cell.length_a   1.000
_cell.length_b   1.000
_cell.length_c   1.000
_cell.angle_alpha   90.00
_cell.angle_beta   90.00
_cell.angle_gamma   90.00
#
_symmetry.space_group_name_H-M   'P 1'
#
loop_
_entity.id
_entity.type
_entity.pdbx_description
1 polymer ?
#
loop_
_entity_poly.entity_id
_entity_poly.type
_entity_poly.pdbx_seq_one_letter_code
_entity_poly.pdbx_strand_id
1 'polypeptide(L)'
;MADSLSKAERSERMSRVRHRDTKPEMLVRRIVHRLGFRYRLHDRRLPGTPDLVFKSRRMAIFVHGCFWHRHPDPSCKLARMPKSQLDFWRPKLEGNRERDLRLQSELDAIGWKYLVVWECELGHREQLENKLLAFLTEGDSR
;
A
#
# COMPACT_ATOMS: atom_id res chain seq x y z
N MET A 1 7.11 24.78 1.60
CA MET A 1 6.08 25.70 2.04
C MET A 1 5.42 25.21 3.31
N ALA A 2 5.21 26.10 4.26
CA ALA A 2 4.57 25.71 5.51
C ALA A 2 3.10 25.37 5.30
N ASP A 3 2.60 24.45 6.11
CA ASP A 3 1.20 24.08 6.10
C ASP A 3 0.39 25.23 6.72
N SER A 4 -0.48 25.83 5.94
CA SER A 4 -1.29 26.98 6.36
C SER A 4 -2.62 26.55 6.96
N LEU A 5 -2.92 25.26 6.99
CA LEU A 5 -4.18 24.78 7.49
C LEU A 5 -4.21 24.73 9.01
N SER A 6 -5.35 25.03 9.60
CA SER A 6 -5.57 24.79 11.01
C SER A 6 -5.63 23.30 11.29
N LYS A 7 -5.55 22.91 12.56
CA LYS A 7 -5.64 21.52 12.95
C LYS A 7 -6.97 20.90 12.51
N ALA A 8 -8.07 21.65 12.68
CA ALA A 8 -9.40 21.18 12.30
C ALA A 8 -9.52 21.02 10.77
N GLU A 9 -9.01 21.99 10.02
CA GLU A 9 -9.05 21.94 8.55
C GLU A 9 -8.21 20.76 8.03
N ARG A 10 -7.08 20.51 8.64
CA ARG A 10 -6.21 19.39 8.26
C ARG A 10 -6.91 18.05 8.52
N SER A 11 -7.57 17.92 9.67
CA SER A 11 -8.31 16.71 10.01
C SER A 11 -9.44 16.47 9.01
N GLU A 12 -10.16 17.52 8.62
CA GLU A 12 -11.21 17.40 7.63
C GLU A 12 -10.67 16.93 6.29
N ARG A 13 -9.57 17.52 5.82
CA ARG A 13 -8.96 17.12 4.56
C ARG A 13 -8.51 15.66 4.59
N MET A 14 -7.96 15.24 5.71
CA MET A 14 -7.53 13.86 5.83
C MET A 14 -8.68 12.88 5.79
N SER A 15 -9.86 13.26 6.29
CA SER A 15 -11.03 12.40 6.23
C SER A 15 -11.53 12.17 4.80
N ARG A 16 -11.11 13.03 3.86
CA ARG A 16 -11.48 12.92 2.45
C ARG A 16 -10.46 12.13 1.63
N VAL A 17 -9.34 11.76 2.23
CA VAL A 17 -8.31 10.97 1.52
C VAL A 17 -8.87 9.59 1.25
N ARG A 18 -8.77 9.16 0.00
CA ARG A 18 -9.24 7.84 -0.39
C ARG A 18 -8.32 6.76 0.17
N HIS A 19 -8.93 5.72 0.71
CA HIS A 19 -8.21 4.56 1.20
C HIS A 19 -8.36 3.37 0.26
N ARG A 20 -9.20 3.51 -0.76
CA ARG A 20 -9.42 2.47 -1.78
C ARG A 20 -9.74 3.13 -3.10
N ASP A 21 -9.59 2.38 -4.18
CA ASP A 21 -9.81 2.86 -5.55
C ASP A 21 -8.95 4.08 -5.90
N THR A 22 -7.75 4.16 -5.29
CA THR A 22 -6.81 5.24 -5.60
C THR A 22 -6.20 5.04 -6.99
N LYS A 23 -5.61 6.09 -7.54
CA LYS A 23 -4.92 5.97 -8.83
C LYS A 23 -3.83 4.89 -8.83
N PRO A 24 -2.96 4.84 -7.81
CA PRO A 24 -1.98 3.75 -7.74
C PRO A 24 -2.63 2.38 -7.74
N GLU A 25 -3.66 2.18 -6.94
CA GLU A 25 -4.35 0.91 -6.87
C GLU A 25 -4.97 0.54 -8.21
N MET A 26 -5.63 1.49 -8.89
CA MET A 26 -6.25 1.24 -10.18
C MET A 26 -5.22 0.81 -11.23
N LEU A 27 -4.04 1.43 -11.19
CA LEU A 27 -2.98 1.05 -12.13
C LEU A 27 -2.48 -0.37 -11.87
N VAL A 28 -2.28 -0.72 -10.60
CA VAL A 28 -1.86 -2.07 -10.23
C VAL A 28 -2.92 -3.10 -10.66
N ARG A 29 -4.20 -2.79 -10.49
CA ARG A 29 -5.29 -3.68 -10.94
C ARG A 29 -5.17 -3.97 -12.44
N ARG A 30 -4.93 -2.93 -13.25
CA ARG A 30 -4.83 -3.08 -14.71
C ARG A 30 -3.64 -3.93 -15.10
N ILE A 31 -2.51 -3.71 -14.44
CA ILE A 31 -1.30 -4.50 -14.72
C ILE A 31 -1.56 -5.97 -14.40
N VAL A 32 -2.08 -6.25 -13.22
CA VAL A 32 -2.34 -7.62 -12.78
C VAL A 32 -3.32 -8.32 -13.71
N HIS A 33 -4.39 -7.62 -14.08
CA HIS A 33 -5.38 -8.17 -15.00
C HIS A 33 -4.77 -8.49 -16.37
N ARG A 34 -3.92 -7.59 -16.87
CA ARG A 34 -3.24 -7.78 -18.15
C ARG A 34 -2.28 -8.97 -18.10
N LEU A 35 -1.67 -9.20 -16.95
CA LEU A 35 -0.78 -10.35 -16.76
C LEU A 35 -1.54 -11.68 -16.71
N GLY A 36 -2.86 -11.63 -16.69
CA GLY A 36 -3.68 -12.83 -16.75
C GLY A 36 -4.23 -13.31 -15.40
N PHE A 37 -4.06 -12.54 -14.35
CA PHE A 37 -4.53 -12.93 -13.01
C PHE A 37 -5.85 -12.25 -12.67
N ARG A 38 -6.68 -12.98 -11.94
CA ARG A 38 -7.98 -12.48 -11.50
C ARG A 38 -7.98 -12.39 -9.98
N TYR A 39 -8.66 -11.37 -9.44
CA TYR A 39 -8.56 -11.03 -8.03
C TYR A 39 -9.89 -10.53 -7.49
N ARG A 40 -10.00 -10.55 -6.17
CA ARG A 40 -11.06 -9.87 -5.46
C ARG A 40 -10.49 -8.63 -4.80
N LEU A 41 -11.34 -7.68 -4.45
CA LEU A 41 -10.91 -6.40 -3.92
C LEU A 41 -11.28 -6.26 -2.45
N HIS A 42 -10.38 -5.61 -1.70
CA HIS A 42 -10.66 -5.10 -0.35
C HIS A 42 -11.36 -6.10 0.57
N ASP A 43 -10.77 -7.28 0.73
CA ASP A 43 -11.36 -8.32 1.56
C ASP A 43 -11.17 -7.99 3.04
N ARG A 44 -12.26 -7.57 3.68
CA ARG A 44 -12.25 -7.17 5.10
C ARG A 44 -12.06 -8.34 6.05
N ARG A 45 -12.20 -9.56 5.58
CA ARG A 45 -12.00 -10.75 6.40
C ARG A 45 -10.54 -11.07 6.64
N LEU A 46 -9.66 -10.44 5.87
CA LEU A 46 -8.21 -10.64 6.00
C LEU A 46 -7.57 -9.48 6.76
N PRO A 47 -6.53 -9.75 7.56
CA PRO A 47 -5.81 -8.68 8.25
C PRO A 47 -5.32 -7.62 7.28
N GLY A 48 -5.58 -6.35 7.61
CA GLY A 48 -5.16 -5.23 6.79
C GLY A 48 -6.03 -4.91 5.60
N THR A 49 -7.09 -5.67 5.36
CA THR A 49 -7.98 -5.46 4.22
C THR A 49 -7.19 -5.25 2.94
N PRO A 50 -6.46 -6.28 2.46
CA PRO A 50 -5.62 -6.13 1.28
C PRO A 50 -6.39 -5.60 0.07
N ASP A 51 -5.73 -4.82 -0.76
CA ASP A 51 -6.36 -4.21 -1.93
C ASP A 51 -6.73 -5.24 -2.99
N LEU A 52 -5.83 -6.19 -3.27
CA LEU A 52 -6.08 -7.27 -4.21
C LEU A 52 -5.86 -8.60 -3.51
N VAL A 53 -6.80 -9.53 -3.70
CA VAL A 53 -6.75 -10.83 -3.02
C VAL A 53 -6.87 -11.95 -4.05
N PHE A 54 -5.97 -12.92 -3.96
CA PHE A 54 -5.92 -14.10 -4.82
C PHE A 54 -6.18 -15.32 -3.93
N LYS A 55 -7.46 -15.57 -3.69
CA LYS A 55 -7.88 -16.49 -2.65
C LYS A 55 -7.34 -17.91 -2.84
N SER A 56 -7.42 -18.43 -4.06
CA SER A 56 -6.94 -19.80 -4.33
C SER A 56 -5.44 -19.96 -4.12
N ARG A 57 -4.69 -18.88 -4.26
CA ARG A 57 -3.24 -18.87 -4.09
C ARG A 57 -2.83 -18.50 -2.67
N ARG A 58 -3.75 -18.00 -1.86
CA ARG A 58 -3.49 -17.44 -0.53
C ARG A 58 -2.44 -16.35 -0.61
N MET A 59 -2.65 -15.44 -1.55
CA MET A 59 -1.77 -14.29 -1.77
C MET A 59 -2.57 -13.01 -1.76
N ALA A 60 -1.94 -11.94 -1.34
CA ALA A 60 -2.57 -10.63 -1.27
C ALA A 60 -1.59 -9.54 -1.68
N ILE A 61 -2.10 -8.46 -2.24
CA ILE A 61 -1.29 -7.30 -2.61
C ILE A 61 -1.86 -6.08 -1.92
N PHE A 62 -0.99 -5.36 -1.24
CA PHE A 62 -1.28 -4.03 -0.68
C PHE A 62 -0.68 -2.99 -1.59
N VAL A 63 -1.43 -1.92 -1.87
CA VAL A 63 -0.92 -0.80 -2.65
C VAL A 63 -0.84 0.39 -1.70
N HIS A 64 0.37 0.77 -1.31
CA HIS A 64 0.59 1.77 -0.29
C HIS A 64 1.09 3.09 -0.86
N GLY A 65 0.48 4.19 -0.44
CA GLY A 65 1.03 5.52 -0.68
C GLY A 65 2.27 5.70 0.17
N CYS A 66 3.35 6.18 -0.43
CA CYS A 66 4.64 6.25 0.26
C CYS A 66 4.61 7.16 1.48
N PHE A 67 3.91 8.28 1.39
CA PHE A 67 3.79 9.21 2.51
C PHE A 67 2.99 8.61 3.66
N TRP A 68 1.79 8.11 3.36
CA TRP A 68 0.84 7.67 4.40
C TRP A 68 1.29 6.42 5.13
N HIS A 69 1.99 5.52 4.45
CA HIS A 69 2.43 4.25 5.02
C HIS A 69 3.91 4.21 5.36
N ARG A 70 4.58 5.35 5.27
CA ARG A 70 5.99 5.52 5.62
C ARG A 70 6.90 4.53 4.91
N HIS A 71 6.97 4.67 3.60
CA HIS A 71 7.87 3.86 2.78
C HIS A 71 9.28 3.92 3.38
N PRO A 72 9.88 2.77 3.73
CA PRO A 72 11.15 2.76 4.47
C PRO A 72 12.39 3.15 3.66
N ASP A 73 12.26 3.24 2.34
CA ASP A 73 13.39 3.62 1.49
C ASP A 73 13.79 5.08 1.76
N PRO A 74 14.99 5.34 2.29
CA PRO A 74 15.40 6.71 2.61
C PRO A 74 15.53 7.61 1.38
N SER A 75 15.65 7.05 0.19
CA SER A 75 15.73 7.84 -1.05
C SER A 75 14.35 8.18 -1.61
N CYS A 76 13.28 7.67 -1.02
CA CYS A 76 11.94 7.91 -1.53
C CYS A 76 11.49 9.34 -1.22
N LYS A 77 11.38 10.16 -2.27
CA LYS A 77 10.97 11.56 -2.11
C LYS A 77 9.52 11.70 -1.71
N LEU A 78 8.67 10.75 -2.09
CA LEU A 78 7.25 10.79 -1.77
C LEU A 78 6.99 10.52 -0.28
N ALA A 79 7.94 9.90 0.40
CA ALA A 79 7.81 9.59 1.82
C ALA A 79 8.43 10.66 2.72
N ARG A 80 8.85 11.79 2.15
CA ARG A 80 9.51 12.83 2.92
C ARG A 80 8.59 13.40 3.99
N MET A 81 9.12 13.49 5.22
CA MET A 81 8.37 14.04 6.34
C MET A 81 8.16 15.55 6.16
N PRO A 82 6.96 16.09 6.42
CA PRO A 82 6.75 17.53 6.37
C PRO A 82 7.66 18.25 7.36
N LYS A 83 8.06 19.47 7.01
CA LYS A 83 8.93 20.28 7.86
C LYS A 83 8.18 20.97 8.98
N SER A 84 6.87 21.16 8.83
CA SER A 84 6.04 21.84 9.82
C SER A 84 4.97 20.90 10.35
N GLN A 85 4.41 21.24 11.51
CA GLN A 85 3.32 20.47 12.12
C GLN A 85 3.72 19.02 12.44
N LEU A 86 4.96 18.81 12.87
CA LEU A 86 5.46 17.48 13.17
C LEU A 86 4.69 16.80 14.30
N ASP A 87 4.19 17.59 15.27
CA ASP A 87 3.41 17.05 16.39
C ASP A 87 2.10 16.43 15.89
N PHE A 88 1.60 16.87 14.75
CA PHE A 88 0.41 16.30 14.12
C PHE A 88 0.78 15.09 13.25
N TRP A 89 1.77 15.28 12.37
CA TRP A 89 2.09 14.28 11.35
C TRP A 89 2.81 13.05 11.90
N ARG A 90 3.79 13.25 12.78
CA ARG A 90 4.64 12.14 13.23
C ARG A 90 3.84 11.02 13.90
N PRO A 91 3.01 11.30 14.93
CA PRO A 91 2.26 10.20 15.57
C PRO A 91 1.32 9.51 14.61
N LYS A 92 0.70 10.27 13.70
CA LYS A 92 -0.24 9.71 12.74
C LYS A 92 0.43 8.77 11.77
N LEU A 93 1.54 9.21 11.19
CA LEU A 93 2.26 8.41 10.18
C LEU A 93 2.95 7.21 10.83
N GLU A 94 3.52 7.37 12.00
CA GLU A 94 4.14 6.26 12.71
C GLU A 94 3.09 5.23 13.13
N GLY A 95 1.92 5.69 13.54
CA GLY A 95 0.81 4.80 13.87
C GLY A 95 0.33 4.00 12.67
N ASN A 96 0.29 4.63 11.50
CA ASN A 96 -0.07 3.93 10.26
C ASN A 96 0.93 2.83 9.95
N ARG A 97 2.22 3.13 10.08
CA ARG A 97 3.28 2.15 9.83
C ARG A 97 3.23 0.99 10.81
N GLU A 98 3.05 1.27 12.09
CA GLU A 98 2.97 0.23 13.11
C GLU A 98 1.78 -0.70 12.86
N ARG A 99 0.64 -0.12 12.49
CA ARG A 99 -0.56 -0.89 12.17
C ARG A 99 -0.32 -1.78 10.96
N ASP A 100 0.30 -1.24 9.91
CA ASP A 100 0.60 -2.02 8.70
C ASP A 100 1.48 -3.22 9.03
N LEU A 101 2.53 -3.01 9.80
CA LEU A 101 3.45 -4.08 10.17
C LEU A 101 2.76 -5.16 10.99
N ARG A 102 1.91 -4.75 11.94
CA ARG A 102 1.15 -5.69 12.73
C ARG A 102 0.19 -6.52 11.89
N LEU A 103 -0.55 -5.86 10.99
CA LEU A 103 -1.52 -6.55 10.15
C LEU A 103 -0.85 -7.47 9.14
N GLN A 104 0.30 -7.07 8.62
CA GLN A 104 1.09 -7.92 7.73
C GLN A 104 1.60 -9.16 8.47
N SER A 105 2.02 -8.98 9.71
CA SER A 105 2.46 -10.11 10.54
C SER A 105 1.30 -11.06 10.81
N GLU A 106 0.11 -10.54 11.08
CA GLU A 106 -1.08 -11.37 11.29
C GLU A 106 -1.43 -12.16 10.03
N LEU A 107 -1.32 -11.53 8.87
CA LEU A 107 -1.60 -12.18 7.60
C LEU A 107 -0.61 -13.33 7.35
N ASP A 108 0.66 -13.07 7.62
CA ASP A 108 1.71 -14.08 7.49
C ASP A 108 1.43 -15.26 8.43
N ALA A 109 0.97 -14.98 9.65
CA ALA A 109 0.69 -16.01 10.65
C ALA A 109 -0.41 -16.98 10.24
N ILE A 110 -1.35 -16.53 9.40
CA ILE A 110 -2.42 -17.43 8.90
C ILE A 110 -2.05 -18.12 7.59
N GLY A 111 -0.78 -18.04 7.20
CA GLY A 111 -0.27 -18.78 6.05
C GLY A 111 -0.42 -18.10 4.71
N TRP A 112 -0.71 -16.82 4.70
CA TRP A 112 -0.83 -16.06 3.46
C TRP A 112 0.49 -15.38 3.11
N LYS A 113 0.75 -15.25 1.83
CA LYS A 113 1.86 -14.44 1.33
C LYS A 113 1.32 -13.10 0.89
N TYR A 114 2.11 -12.07 1.05
CA TYR A 114 1.69 -10.73 0.63
C TYR A 114 2.83 -9.98 -0.03
N LEU A 115 2.45 -8.99 -0.82
CA LEU A 115 3.39 -8.09 -1.48
C LEU A 115 2.88 -6.68 -1.24
N VAL A 116 3.79 -5.77 -0.92
CA VAL A 116 3.45 -4.35 -0.83
C VAL A 116 4.00 -3.66 -2.08
N VAL A 117 3.12 -3.02 -2.83
CA VAL A 117 3.50 -2.19 -3.96
C VAL A 117 3.44 -0.75 -3.49
N TRP A 118 4.55 -0.05 -3.62
CA TRP A 118 4.65 1.35 -3.19
C TRP A 118 4.36 2.28 -4.36
N GLU A 119 3.73 3.40 -4.05
CA GLU A 119 3.34 4.39 -5.05
C GLU A 119 4.49 4.79 -5.98
N CYS A 120 5.69 4.96 -5.44
CA CYS A 120 6.85 5.36 -6.24
C CYS A 120 7.27 4.30 -7.27
N GLU A 121 6.88 3.04 -7.06
CA GLU A 121 7.21 1.97 -8.01
C GLU A 121 6.45 2.11 -9.33
N LEU A 122 5.35 2.87 -9.34
CA LEU A 122 4.55 3.04 -10.55
C LEU A 122 5.29 3.80 -11.64
N GLY A 123 6.34 4.54 -11.28
CA GLY A 123 7.19 5.20 -12.26
C GLY A 123 8.19 4.28 -12.93
N HIS A 124 8.27 3.02 -12.50
CA HIS A 124 9.20 2.02 -13.04
C HIS A 124 8.40 0.81 -13.50
N ARG A 125 7.65 0.99 -14.58
CA ARG A 125 6.62 0.07 -15.03
C ARG A 125 7.12 -1.35 -15.28
N GLU A 126 8.21 -1.48 -16.01
CA GLU A 126 8.75 -2.79 -16.34
C GLU A 126 9.20 -3.54 -15.09
N GLN A 127 9.87 -2.85 -14.18
CA GLN A 127 10.31 -3.45 -12.93
C GLN A 127 9.13 -3.89 -12.08
N LEU A 128 8.07 -3.07 -12.06
CA LEU A 128 6.86 -3.39 -11.32
C LEU A 128 6.17 -4.62 -11.90
N GLU A 129 6.05 -4.69 -13.22
CA GLU A 129 5.43 -5.85 -13.88
C GLU A 129 6.20 -7.13 -13.56
N ASN A 130 7.52 -7.06 -13.61
CA ASN A 130 8.37 -8.21 -13.28
C ASN A 130 8.18 -8.63 -11.82
N LYS A 131 8.11 -7.67 -10.92
CA LYS A 131 7.90 -7.92 -9.50
C LYS A 131 6.56 -8.60 -9.25
N LEU A 132 5.50 -8.09 -9.87
CA LEU A 132 4.16 -8.66 -9.73
C LEU A 132 4.08 -10.07 -10.29
N LEU A 133 4.66 -10.27 -11.47
CA LEU A 133 4.63 -11.59 -12.11
C LEU A 133 5.40 -12.60 -11.27
N ALA A 134 6.59 -12.24 -10.78
CA ALA A 134 7.39 -13.11 -9.94
C ALA A 134 6.63 -13.50 -8.67
N PHE A 135 5.98 -12.54 -8.03
CA PHE A 135 5.21 -12.82 -6.83
C PHE A 135 4.03 -13.75 -7.11
N LEU A 136 3.25 -13.44 -8.13
CA LEU A 136 2.03 -14.18 -8.42
C LEU A 136 2.29 -15.59 -8.96
N THR A 137 3.45 -15.83 -9.54
CA THR A 137 3.83 -17.17 -10.02
C THR A 137 4.69 -17.94 -9.01
N GLU A 138 4.94 -17.36 -7.85
CA GLU A 138 5.67 -18.05 -6.80
C GLU A 138 4.91 -19.30 -6.39
N GLY A 139 5.58 -20.43 -6.42
CA GLY A 139 4.95 -21.71 -6.13
C GLY A 139 4.35 -22.42 -7.34
N ASP A 140 4.28 -21.74 -8.49
CA ASP A 140 3.78 -22.34 -9.73
C ASP A 140 4.86 -23.12 -10.47
N SER A 141 6.11 -22.92 -10.11
CA SER A 141 7.23 -23.59 -10.78
C SER A 141 7.24 -25.08 -10.48
N ARG A 142 7.47 -25.88 -11.50
CA ARG A 142 7.53 -27.35 -11.40
C ARG A 142 8.67 -27.86 -12.25
#